data_9f4fb146a71565d41c292231ea2cb0af
#
_entry.id   9f4fb146a71565d41c292231ea2cb0af
#
_cell.length_a   1.000
_cell.length_b   1.000
_cell.length_c   1.000
_cell.angle_alpha   90.00
_cell.angle_beta   90.00
_cell.angle_gamma   90.00
#
_symmetry.space_group_name_H-M   'P 1'
#
loop_
_entity.id
_entity.type
_entity.pdbx_description
1 polymer ?
#
loop_
_entity_poly.entity_id
_entity_poly.type
_entity_poly.pdbx_seq_one_letter_code
_entity_poly.pdbx_strand_id
1 'polypeptide(L)'
;KSSAASDVYKRQIIDELNGVIFLDPVYGDWQTADEYLSGNVRQKLREAEQAAQDSPGYLPNVEALRQAQPRDLDASEIEVRLGATWIDPSHIREFMWETFETPFYQQRMIDVNYSAFTAEWNIRNKNAVSYSNIAAYMTYGTERANAYKILEDTLNLRDVRIYDTKHDADGKERRVLNSKETTLAQQKQQAIRDAFRDWIWRDPDRRHTLVTRYNELFNSTRPREYDGSHITFAGMNPEIRLREHQLNAVAHVLYGGNTLLAHEVGAGKTFEMVAAAME
;
A
#
# COMPACT_ATOMS: atom_id res chain seq x y z
N LYS A 1 -26.06 47.72 -7.67
CA LYS A 1 -25.62 47.56 -9.10
C LYS A 1 -24.19 47.01 -9.21
N SER A 2 -23.39 47.05 -8.13
CA SER A 2 -21.99 46.56 -8.13
C SER A 2 -21.87 45.03 -8.05
N SER A 3 -22.79 44.33 -7.37
CA SER A 3 -22.72 42.87 -7.14
C SER A 3 -22.92 42.06 -8.44
N ALA A 4 -23.92 42.37 -9.25
CA ALA A 4 -24.23 41.62 -10.47
C ALA A 4 -23.10 41.68 -11.53
N ALA A 5 -22.44 42.83 -11.66
CA ALA A 5 -21.29 42.99 -12.57
C ALA A 5 -20.08 42.18 -12.08
N SER A 6 -19.86 42.16 -10.76
CA SER A 6 -18.79 41.32 -10.14
C SER A 6 -19.01 39.83 -10.35
N ASP A 7 -20.29 39.38 -10.28
CA ASP A 7 -20.62 37.96 -10.46
C ASP A 7 -20.49 37.50 -11.92
N VAL A 8 -20.82 38.37 -12.88
CA VAL A 8 -20.60 38.11 -14.32
C VAL A 8 -19.09 38.00 -14.62
N TYR A 9 -18.31 38.93 -14.08
CA TYR A 9 -16.85 38.91 -14.27
C TYR A 9 -16.18 37.67 -13.68
N LYS A 10 -16.63 37.25 -12.48
CA LYS A 10 -16.16 36.00 -11.87
C LYS A 10 -16.49 34.77 -12.70
N ARG A 11 -17.70 34.69 -13.25
CA ARG A 11 -18.08 33.56 -14.13
C ARG A 11 -17.23 33.53 -15.38
N GLN A 12 -16.98 34.67 -16.00
CA GLN A 12 -16.13 34.75 -17.19
C GLN A 12 -14.70 34.27 -16.90
N ILE A 13 -14.10 34.67 -15.78
CA ILE A 13 -12.77 34.21 -15.35
C ILE A 13 -12.76 32.70 -15.12
N ILE A 14 -13.80 32.16 -14.47
CA ILE A 14 -13.91 30.71 -14.23
C ILE A 14 -14.00 29.93 -15.54
N ASP A 15 -14.81 30.46 -16.50
CA ASP A 15 -14.96 29.84 -17.82
C ASP A 15 -13.65 29.88 -18.62
N GLU A 16 -12.87 30.96 -18.54
CA GLU A 16 -11.57 31.11 -19.18
C GLU A 16 -10.50 30.19 -18.55
N LEU A 17 -10.60 29.91 -17.25
CA LEU A 17 -9.70 29.04 -16.50
C LEU A 17 -10.19 27.58 -16.43
N ASN A 18 -11.19 27.20 -17.23
CA ASN A 18 -11.70 25.85 -17.26
C ASN A 18 -10.58 24.85 -17.61
N GLY A 19 -10.40 23.82 -16.77
CA GLY A 19 -9.32 22.84 -16.88
C GLY A 19 -7.98 23.27 -16.24
N VAL A 20 -7.84 24.56 -15.86
CA VAL A 20 -6.66 25.06 -15.13
C VAL A 20 -6.92 25.10 -13.62
N ILE A 21 -8.15 25.38 -13.22
CA ILE A 21 -8.60 25.38 -11.83
C ILE A 21 -9.85 24.52 -11.66
N PHE A 22 -10.00 23.94 -10.48
CA PHE A 22 -11.14 23.10 -10.09
C PHE A 22 -11.68 23.55 -8.75
N LEU A 23 -12.99 23.59 -8.60
CA LEU A 23 -13.66 23.81 -7.32
C LEU A 23 -13.71 22.49 -6.56
N ASP A 24 -13.07 22.40 -5.41
CA ASP A 24 -13.11 21.20 -4.57
C ASP A 24 -14.51 21.05 -3.95
N PRO A 25 -15.23 19.94 -4.18
CA PRO A 25 -16.60 19.78 -3.67
C PRO A 25 -16.66 19.58 -2.14
N VAL A 26 -15.55 19.19 -1.49
CA VAL A 26 -15.48 18.93 -0.05
C VAL A 26 -15.14 20.20 0.73
N TYR A 27 -14.10 20.92 0.27
CA TYR A 27 -13.62 22.12 0.95
C TYR A 27 -14.26 23.41 0.44
N GLY A 28 -14.79 23.41 -0.78
CA GLY A 28 -15.44 24.59 -1.38
C GLY A 28 -14.47 25.68 -1.83
N ASP A 29 -13.20 25.36 -1.98
CA ASP A 29 -12.14 26.24 -2.46
C ASP A 29 -11.72 25.91 -3.90
N TRP A 30 -11.12 26.91 -4.55
CA TRP A 30 -10.56 26.74 -5.89
C TRP A 30 -9.11 26.30 -5.80
N GLN A 31 -8.79 25.17 -6.41
CA GLN A 31 -7.44 24.61 -6.49
C GLN A 31 -6.95 24.60 -7.93
N THR A 32 -5.64 24.73 -8.13
CA THR A 32 -5.02 24.54 -9.44
C THR A 32 -5.09 23.08 -9.88
N ALA A 33 -5.01 22.82 -11.18
CA ALA A 33 -5.12 21.46 -11.72
C ALA A 33 -4.04 20.52 -11.13
N ASP A 34 -2.80 21.01 -10.98
CA ASP A 34 -1.69 20.24 -10.39
C ASP A 34 -1.95 19.86 -8.92
N GLU A 35 -2.64 20.71 -8.17
CA GLU A 35 -3.03 20.47 -6.79
C GLU A 35 -4.28 19.58 -6.70
N TYR A 36 -5.34 19.91 -7.44
CA TYR A 36 -6.59 19.16 -7.38
C TYR A 36 -6.44 17.73 -7.90
N LEU A 37 -5.71 17.53 -9.01
CA LEU A 37 -5.49 16.24 -9.65
C LEU A 37 -4.32 15.43 -9.05
N SER A 38 -3.94 15.72 -7.81
CA SER A 38 -2.92 15.05 -7.02
C SER A 38 -3.47 14.56 -5.68
N GLY A 39 -2.66 13.84 -4.92
CA GLY A 39 -3.08 13.21 -3.67
C GLY A 39 -3.95 11.97 -3.94
N ASN A 40 -4.93 11.68 -3.09
CA ASN A 40 -5.81 10.53 -3.25
C ASN A 40 -6.87 10.79 -4.34
N VAL A 41 -6.46 10.63 -5.60
CA VAL A 41 -7.31 10.90 -6.77
C VAL A 41 -8.49 9.92 -6.91
N ARG A 42 -8.40 8.71 -6.33
CA ARG A 42 -9.54 7.76 -6.31
C ARG A 42 -10.66 8.24 -5.38
N GLN A 43 -10.29 8.74 -4.22
CA GLN A 43 -11.25 9.32 -3.29
C GLN A 43 -11.86 10.59 -3.86
N LYS A 44 -11.04 11.51 -4.39
CA LYS A 44 -11.51 12.75 -5.04
C LYS A 44 -12.48 12.47 -6.19
N LEU A 45 -12.24 11.42 -6.98
CA LEU A 45 -13.16 11.02 -8.05
C LEU A 45 -14.54 10.62 -7.50
N ARG A 46 -14.60 9.79 -6.45
CA ARG A 46 -15.86 9.41 -5.80
C ARG A 46 -16.61 10.64 -5.25
N GLU A 47 -15.89 11.54 -4.61
CA GLU A 47 -16.45 12.80 -4.07
C GLU A 47 -16.98 13.70 -5.18
N ALA A 48 -16.24 13.84 -6.30
CA ALA A 48 -16.68 14.60 -7.45
C ALA A 48 -17.87 13.96 -8.17
N GLU A 49 -17.92 12.64 -8.31
CA GLU A 49 -19.06 11.91 -8.89
C GLU A 49 -20.32 12.08 -8.04
N GLN A 50 -20.19 12.07 -6.72
CA GLN A 50 -21.31 12.35 -5.83
C GLN A 50 -21.79 13.80 -5.96
N ALA A 51 -20.88 14.77 -5.96
CA ALA A 51 -21.22 16.18 -6.12
C ALA A 51 -21.86 16.49 -7.48
N ALA A 52 -21.43 15.79 -8.54
CA ALA A 52 -21.99 15.95 -9.89
C ALA A 52 -23.44 15.44 -10.01
N GLN A 53 -23.90 14.55 -9.12
CA GLN A 53 -25.32 14.14 -9.06
C GLN A 53 -26.23 15.30 -8.62
N ASP A 54 -25.74 16.12 -7.68
CA ASP A 54 -26.48 17.26 -7.15
C ASP A 54 -26.29 18.53 -8.00
N SER A 55 -25.09 18.67 -8.61
CA SER A 55 -24.73 19.85 -9.42
C SER A 55 -23.89 19.47 -10.64
N PRO A 56 -24.43 19.64 -11.87
CA PRO A 56 -23.69 19.37 -13.11
C PRO A 56 -22.40 20.18 -13.28
N GLY A 57 -22.20 21.25 -12.52
CA GLY A 57 -20.99 22.05 -12.52
C GLY A 57 -19.72 21.29 -12.15
N TYR A 58 -19.84 20.12 -11.50
CA TYR A 58 -18.70 19.24 -11.14
C TYR A 58 -18.36 18.20 -12.21
N LEU A 59 -19.07 18.14 -13.34
CA LEU A 59 -18.74 17.21 -14.43
C LEU A 59 -17.30 17.37 -14.97
N PRO A 60 -16.75 18.60 -15.14
CA PRO A 60 -15.36 18.77 -15.52
C PRO A 60 -14.36 18.16 -14.51
N ASN A 61 -14.68 18.23 -13.22
CA ASN A 61 -13.88 17.61 -12.16
C ASN A 61 -13.83 16.07 -12.32
N VAL A 62 -15.00 15.47 -12.57
CA VAL A 62 -15.12 14.02 -12.79
C VAL A 62 -14.29 13.58 -14.00
N GLU A 63 -14.40 14.29 -15.12
CA GLU A 63 -13.66 13.96 -16.33
C GLU A 63 -12.15 14.07 -16.15
N ALA A 64 -11.68 15.17 -15.56
CA ALA A 64 -10.27 15.38 -15.27
C ALA A 64 -9.72 14.35 -14.27
N LEU A 65 -10.46 14.03 -13.21
CA LEU A 65 -10.04 13.02 -12.23
C LEU A 65 -10.04 11.60 -12.80
N ARG A 66 -10.93 11.27 -13.75
CA ARG A 66 -10.89 9.99 -14.47
C ARG A 66 -9.61 9.83 -15.28
N GLN A 67 -9.17 10.90 -15.94
CA GLN A 67 -7.91 10.90 -16.69
C GLN A 67 -6.67 10.87 -15.77
N ALA A 68 -6.80 11.43 -14.56
CA ALA A 68 -5.72 11.47 -13.58
C ALA A 68 -5.54 10.17 -12.78
N GLN A 69 -6.45 9.16 -12.95
CA GLN A 69 -6.33 7.90 -12.22
C GLN A 69 -5.04 7.17 -12.56
N PRO A 70 -4.32 6.64 -11.56
CA PRO A 70 -3.21 5.74 -11.81
C PRO A 70 -3.72 4.46 -12.49
N ARG A 71 -2.91 3.88 -13.36
CA ARG A 71 -3.19 2.57 -13.94
C ARG A 71 -3.29 1.51 -12.84
N ASP A 72 -4.31 0.68 -12.89
CA ASP A 72 -4.43 -0.44 -11.97
C ASP A 72 -3.29 -1.43 -12.17
N LEU A 73 -2.73 -1.88 -11.05
CA LEU A 73 -1.76 -2.95 -11.01
C LEU A 73 -2.48 -4.29 -11.17
N ASP A 74 -1.90 -5.17 -11.98
CA ASP A 74 -2.37 -6.53 -12.14
C ASP A 74 -1.87 -7.45 -11.02
N ALA A 75 -2.49 -8.63 -10.86
CA ALA A 75 -2.09 -9.62 -9.86
C ALA A 75 -0.62 -10.03 -9.94
N SER A 76 -0.02 -10.01 -11.14
CA SER A 76 1.40 -10.31 -11.36
C SER A 76 2.35 -9.21 -10.88
N GLU A 77 1.84 -7.99 -10.72
CA GLU A 77 2.59 -6.82 -10.26
C GLU A 77 2.46 -6.60 -8.74
N ILE A 78 1.51 -7.30 -8.11
CA ILE A 78 1.22 -7.17 -6.69
C ILE A 78 1.97 -8.25 -5.90
N GLU A 79 2.93 -7.82 -5.07
CA GLU A 79 3.60 -8.73 -4.16
C GLU A 79 2.72 -9.03 -2.94
N VAL A 80 2.38 -10.30 -2.76
CA VAL A 80 1.58 -10.77 -1.64
C VAL A 80 2.43 -11.60 -0.69
N ARG A 81 2.37 -11.27 0.61
CA ARG A 81 3.08 -11.98 1.68
C ARG A 81 2.12 -12.44 2.76
N LEU A 82 2.37 -13.64 3.30
CA LEU A 82 1.71 -14.07 4.54
C LEU A 82 2.02 -13.06 5.67
N GLY A 83 0.98 -12.67 6.40
CA GLY A 83 1.08 -11.66 7.45
C GLY A 83 0.76 -10.23 6.99
N ALA A 84 0.54 -10.00 5.70
CA ALA A 84 0.08 -8.71 5.21
C ALA A 84 -1.33 -8.39 5.77
N THR A 85 -1.46 -7.29 6.50
CA THR A 85 -2.68 -6.93 7.24
C THR A 85 -3.81 -6.42 6.35
N TRP A 86 -3.52 -6.12 5.08
CA TRP A 86 -4.54 -5.74 4.12
C TRP A 86 -5.34 -6.93 3.56
N ILE A 87 -4.82 -8.17 3.73
CA ILE A 87 -5.49 -9.41 3.35
C ILE A 87 -6.48 -9.77 4.46
N ASP A 88 -7.73 -10.01 4.08
CA ASP A 88 -8.75 -10.40 5.03
C ASP A 88 -8.42 -11.76 5.67
N PRO A 89 -8.59 -11.92 7.01
CA PRO A 89 -8.34 -13.20 7.69
C PRO A 89 -9.12 -14.39 7.10
N SER A 90 -10.25 -14.16 6.43
CA SER A 90 -11.01 -15.22 5.75
C SER A 90 -10.18 -15.92 4.66
N HIS A 91 -9.39 -15.19 3.89
CA HIS A 91 -8.53 -15.78 2.86
C HIS A 91 -7.40 -16.63 3.47
N ILE A 92 -6.85 -16.19 4.61
CA ILE A 92 -5.85 -16.99 5.34
C ILE A 92 -6.49 -18.26 5.89
N ARG A 93 -7.73 -18.18 6.37
CA ARG A 93 -8.52 -19.31 6.87
C ARG A 93 -8.78 -20.33 5.76
N GLU A 94 -9.26 -19.89 4.60
CA GLU A 94 -9.49 -20.73 3.42
C GLU A 94 -8.21 -21.43 2.96
N PHE A 95 -7.13 -20.66 2.83
CA PHE A 95 -5.81 -21.20 2.52
C PHE A 95 -5.40 -22.31 3.48
N MET A 96 -5.51 -22.05 4.78
CA MET A 96 -5.15 -22.98 5.85
C MET A 96 -5.99 -24.27 5.75
N TRP A 97 -7.29 -24.15 5.53
CA TRP A 97 -8.18 -25.31 5.46
C TRP A 97 -7.95 -26.15 4.21
N GLU A 98 -7.78 -25.52 3.06
CA GLU A 98 -7.54 -26.22 1.79
C GLU A 98 -6.14 -26.82 1.74
N THR A 99 -5.10 -26.03 2.03
CA THR A 99 -3.71 -26.48 1.86
C THR A 99 -3.29 -27.51 2.88
N PHE A 100 -3.80 -27.40 4.12
CA PHE A 100 -3.48 -28.36 5.17
C PHE A 100 -4.50 -29.50 5.28
N GLU A 101 -5.41 -29.59 4.30
CA GLU A 101 -6.44 -30.63 4.25
C GLU A 101 -7.19 -30.76 5.60
N THR A 102 -7.59 -29.59 6.16
CA THR A 102 -8.25 -29.54 7.47
C THR A 102 -9.62 -30.22 7.40
N PRO A 103 -9.88 -31.30 8.15
CA PRO A 103 -11.15 -31.98 8.13
C PRO A 103 -12.30 -31.06 8.49
N PHE A 104 -13.44 -31.18 7.83
CA PHE A 104 -14.61 -30.31 7.98
C PHE A 104 -15.05 -30.15 9.46
N TYR A 105 -15.00 -31.23 10.26
CA TYR A 105 -15.35 -31.19 11.69
C TYR A 105 -14.34 -30.37 12.53
N GLN A 106 -13.09 -30.20 12.06
CA GLN A 106 -12.07 -29.39 12.71
C GLN A 106 -12.08 -27.92 12.24
N GLN A 107 -12.60 -27.62 11.06
CA GLN A 107 -12.66 -26.25 10.52
C GLN A 107 -13.43 -25.29 11.43
N ARG A 108 -14.43 -25.79 12.17
CA ARG A 108 -15.17 -24.97 13.16
C ARG A 108 -14.36 -24.63 14.41
N MET A 109 -13.32 -25.41 14.72
CA MET A 109 -12.51 -25.25 15.93
C MET A 109 -11.20 -24.51 15.64
N ILE A 110 -10.57 -24.80 14.49
CA ILE A 110 -9.28 -24.21 14.09
C ILE A 110 -9.59 -22.99 13.23
N ASP A 111 -9.32 -21.83 13.78
CA ASP A 111 -9.62 -20.54 13.14
C ASP A 111 -8.47 -19.57 13.29
N VAL A 112 -8.33 -18.66 12.33
CA VAL A 112 -7.30 -17.61 12.30
C VAL A 112 -7.95 -16.24 12.47
N ASN A 113 -7.35 -15.41 13.31
CA ASN A 113 -7.75 -14.03 13.49
C ASN A 113 -6.53 -13.10 13.63
N TYR A 114 -6.72 -11.85 13.24
CA TYR A 114 -5.75 -10.78 13.44
C TYR A 114 -6.28 -9.80 14.48
N SER A 115 -5.46 -9.47 15.46
CA SER A 115 -5.76 -8.46 16.47
C SER A 115 -5.06 -7.15 16.09
N ALA A 116 -5.83 -6.15 15.71
CA ALA A 116 -5.28 -4.81 15.41
C ALA A 116 -4.68 -4.14 16.66
N PHE A 117 -5.10 -4.53 17.86
CA PHE A 117 -4.60 -3.97 19.12
C PHE A 117 -3.20 -4.47 19.45
N THR A 118 -2.94 -5.78 19.28
CA THR A 118 -1.61 -6.37 19.53
C THR A 118 -0.74 -6.46 18.29
N ALA A 119 -1.30 -6.17 17.11
CA ALA A 119 -0.69 -6.38 15.81
C ALA A 119 -0.23 -7.83 15.58
N GLU A 120 -0.95 -8.80 16.15
CA GLU A 120 -0.60 -10.21 16.08
C GLU A 120 -1.69 -11.06 15.43
N TRP A 121 -1.23 -12.04 14.67
CA TRP A 121 -2.05 -13.12 14.16
C TRP A 121 -2.08 -14.27 15.16
N ASN A 122 -3.24 -14.87 15.36
CA ASN A 122 -3.41 -16.01 16.24
C ASN A 122 -4.23 -17.10 15.54
N ILE A 123 -3.76 -18.35 15.63
CA ILE A 123 -4.49 -19.53 15.17
C ILE A 123 -5.01 -20.28 16.41
N ARG A 124 -6.32 -20.22 16.57
CA ARG A 124 -7.02 -20.88 17.67
C ARG A 124 -6.95 -22.40 17.50
N ASN A 125 -6.76 -23.11 18.59
CA ASN A 125 -6.70 -24.58 18.63
C ASN A 125 -5.71 -25.22 17.65
N LYS A 126 -4.64 -24.55 17.30
CA LYS A 126 -3.57 -25.02 16.39
C LYS A 126 -2.96 -26.37 16.78
N ASN A 127 -3.08 -26.79 18.04
CA ASN A 127 -2.58 -28.07 18.56
C ASN A 127 -3.66 -29.17 18.57
N ALA A 128 -4.92 -28.86 18.25
CA ALA A 128 -6.02 -29.83 18.24
C ALA A 128 -6.11 -30.65 16.94
N VAL A 129 -5.08 -30.57 16.11
CA VAL A 129 -5.00 -31.31 14.84
C VAL A 129 -4.69 -32.76 15.08
N SER A 130 -5.41 -33.66 14.39
CA SER A 130 -5.11 -35.10 14.45
C SER A 130 -3.73 -35.39 13.85
N TYR A 131 -2.94 -36.24 14.53
CA TYR A 131 -1.67 -36.72 14.02
C TYR A 131 -1.80 -37.52 12.71
N SER A 132 -2.99 -38.00 12.36
CA SER A 132 -3.27 -38.63 11.07
C SER A 132 -3.33 -37.67 9.89
N ASN A 133 -3.34 -36.34 10.14
CA ASN A 133 -3.31 -35.34 9.05
C ASN A 133 -1.86 -35.24 8.50
N ILE A 134 -1.62 -35.90 7.38
CA ILE A 134 -0.31 -35.95 6.71
C ILE A 134 0.10 -34.55 6.23
N ALA A 135 -0.82 -33.77 5.69
CA ALA A 135 -0.53 -32.41 5.25
C ALA A 135 -0.01 -31.53 6.39
N ALA A 136 -0.63 -31.63 7.57
CA ALA A 136 -0.28 -30.82 8.73
C ALA A 136 1.03 -31.24 9.43
N TYR A 137 1.41 -32.51 9.40
CA TYR A 137 2.59 -33.02 10.15
C TYR A 137 3.77 -33.44 9.27
N MET A 138 3.55 -33.75 7.98
CA MET A 138 4.62 -34.22 7.09
C MET A 138 4.86 -33.28 5.91
N THR A 139 3.81 -32.85 5.21
CA THR A 139 3.98 -32.00 4.02
C THR A 139 4.38 -30.57 4.40
N TYR A 140 3.59 -29.92 5.27
CA TYR A 140 3.75 -28.52 5.67
C TYR A 140 4.17 -28.35 7.14
N GLY A 141 4.35 -29.43 7.87
CA GLY A 141 4.78 -29.46 9.26
C GLY A 141 5.86 -30.50 9.53
N THR A 142 6.21 -30.58 10.80
CA THR A 142 7.11 -31.60 11.38
C THR A 142 6.44 -32.20 12.61
N GLU A 143 6.99 -33.30 13.16
CA GLU A 143 6.52 -33.88 14.42
C GLU A 143 6.59 -32.87 15.60
N ARG A 144 7.55 -31.95 15.56
CA ARG A 144 7.80 -30.94 16.61
C ARG A 144 7.01 -29.63 16.43
N ALA A 145 6.64 -29.32 15.20
CA ALA A 145 5.87 -28.13 14.85
C ALA A 145 4.94 -28.46 13.68
N ASN A 146 3.64 -28.55 13.94
CA ASN A 146 2.66 -28.76 12.88
C ASN A 146 2.50 -27.52 11.99
N ALA A 147 1.86 -27.68 10.82
CA ALA A 147 1.69 -26.63 9.82
C ALA A 147 0.99 -25.37 10.36
N TYR A 148 0.03 -25.51 11.28
CA TYR A 148 -0.71 -24.38 11.85
C TYR A 148 0.16 -23.52 12.75
N LYS A 149 1.07 -24.14 13.52
CA LYS A 149 2.05 -23.42 14.34
C LYS A 149 3.07 -22.69 13.46
N ILE A 150 3.56 -23.37 12.42
CA ILE A 150 4.48 -22.76 11.46
C ILE A 150 3.81 -21.61 10.70
N LEU A 151 2.54 -21.77 10.32
CA LEU A 151 1.75 -20.70 9.68
C LEU A 151 1.60 -19.49 10.61
N GLU A 152 1.26 -19.70 11.89
CA GLU A 152 1.13 -18.59 12.84
C GLU A 152 2.46 -17.82 13.02
N ASP A 153 3.58 -18.53 13.15
CA ASP A 153 4.90 -17.89 13.21
C ASP A 153 5.19 -17.12 11.91
N THR A 154 4.82 -17.66 10.75
CA THR A 154 4.99 -17.02 9.44
C THR A 154 4.13 -15.75 9.31
N LEU A 155 2.88 -15.80 9.73
CA LEU A 155 1.97 -14.65 9.73
C LEU A 155 2.48 -13.51 10.62
N ASN A 156 3.16 -13.87 11.73
CA ASN A 156 3.78 -12.91 12.64
C ASN A 156 5.21 -12.53 12.25
N LEU A 157 5.66 -12.88 11.03
CA LEU A 157 7.01 -12.59 10.52
C LEU A 157 8.14 -13.16 11.42
N ARG A 158 7.88 -14.27 12.10
CA ARG A 158 8.84 -14.95 12.97
C ARG A 158 9.41 -16.16 12.25
N ASP A 159 10.73 -16.37 12.38
CA ASP A 159 11.34 -17.62 11.95
C ASP A 159 11.09 -18.72 12.99
N VAL A 160 10.69 -19.88 12.49
CA VAL A 160 10.46 -21.04 13.36
C VAL A 160 11.78 -21.50 13.98
N ARG A 161 11.76 -21.72 15.29
CA ARG A 161 12.90 -22.22 16.06
C ARG A 161 12.45 -23.36 16.97
N ILE A 162 13.15 -24.49 16.90
CA ILE A 162 12.87 -25.68 17.69
C ILE A 162 13.95 -25.83 18.77
N TYR A 163 13.52 -26.01 20.01
CA TYR A 163 14.41 -26.13 21.16
C TYR A 163 14.22 -27.48 21.86
N ASP A 164 15.34 -28.07 22.27
CA ASP A 164 15.35 -29.19 23.16
C ASP A 164 15.54 -28.74 24.62
N THR A 165 14.88 -29.40 25.53
CA THR A 165 15.12 -29.22 26.97
C THR A 165 16.23 -30.14 27.40
N LYS A 166 17.34 -29.60 27.88
CA LYS A 166 18.45 -30.33 28.48
C LYS A 166 18.56 -30.00 29.97
N HIS A 167 18.95 -30.95 30.79
CA HIS A 167 19.22 -30.74 32.20
C HIS A 167 20.73 -30.57 32.40
N ASP A 168 21.13 -29.50 33.08
CA ASP A 168 22.51 -29.28 33.49
C ASP A 168 22.88 -30.24 34.66
N ALA A 169 24.16 -30.31 35.01
CA ALA A 169 24.66 -31.14 36.12
C ALA A 169 23.97 -30.82 37.46
N ASP A 170 23.45 -29.61 37.61
CA ASP A 170 22.72 -29.13 38.80
C ASP A 170 21.19 -29.39 38.72
N GLY A 171 20.72 -30.15 37.70
CA GLY A 171 19.30 -30.48 37.51
C GLY A 171 18.44 -29.33 36.96
N LYS A 172 19.03 -28.20 36.60
CA LYS A 172 18.28 -27.07 36.00
C LYS A 172 18.00 -27.31 34.53
N GLU A 173 16.76 -27.06 34.15
CA GLU A 173 16.33 -27.11 32.74
C GLU A 173 16.94 -25.96 31.93
N ARG A 174 17.57 -26.32 30.80
CA ARG A 174 18.09 -25.35 29.82
C ARG A 174 17.54 -25.68 28.44
N ARG A 175 16.98 -24.63 27.79
CA ARG A 175 16.54 -24.74 26.40
C ARG A 175 17.73 -24.56 25.45
N VAL A 176 18.00 -25.56 24.64
CA VAL A 176 19.09 -25.57 23.65
C VAL A 176 18.47 -25.63 22.24
N LEU A 177 18.92 -24.76 21.35
CA LEU A 177 18.43 -24.76 19.95
C LEU A 177 18.81 -26.10 19.28
N ASN A 178 17.79 -26.77 18.72
CA ASN A 178 18.00 -27.93 17.87
C ASN A 178 18.13 -27.48 16.42
N SER A 179 19.34 -27.32 15.92
CA SER A 179 19.62 -26.79 14.60
C SER A 179 19.01 -27.64 13.48
N LYS A 180 19.07 -28.99 13.60
CA LYS A 180 18.51 -29.90 12.60
C LYS A 180 17.00 -29.76 12.46
N GLU A 181 16.28 -29.83 13.58
CA GLU A 181 14.82 -29.67 13.60
C GLU A 181 14.39 -28.26 13.21
N THR A 182 15.15 -27.24 13.58
CA THR A 182 14.92 -25.85 13.17
C THR A 182 15.04 -25.68 11.66
N THR A 183 16.11 -26.23 11.05
CA THR A 183 16.29 -26.17 9.60
C THR A 183 15.15 -26.87 8.86
N LEU A 184 14.72 -28.05 9.32
CA LEU A 184 13.59 -28.77 8.75
C LEU A 184 12.29 -27.94 8.84
N ALA A 185 12.01 -27.37 10.01
CA ALA A 185 10.83 -26.55 10.21
C ALA A 185 10.84 -25.26 9.34
N GLN A 186 12.01 -24.63 9.14
CA GLN A 186 12.18 -23.48 8.25
C GLN A 186 11.98 -23.85 6.76
N GLN A 187 12.38 -25.05 6.35
CA GLN A 187 12.04 -25.55 5.01
C GLN A 187 10.52 -25.68 4.82
N LYS A 188 9.81 -26.20 5.85
CA LYS A 188 8.35 -26.27 5.83
C LYS A 188 7.71 -24.88 5.83
N GLN A 189 8.28 -23.94 6.58
CA GLN A 189 7.86 -22.54 6.57
C GLN A 189 7.98 -21.93 5.16
N GLN A 190 9.07 -22.20 4.46
CA GLN A 190 9.22 -21.74 3.08
C GLN A 190 8.21 -22.41 2.14
N ALA A 191 7.98 -23.71 2.27
CA ALA A 191 6.96 -24.42 1.50
C ALA A 191 5.56 -23.85 1.68
N ILE A 192 5.21 -23.43 2.90
CA ILE A 192 3.92 -22.73 3.18
C ILE A 192 3.86 -21.37 2.46
N ARG A 193 4.95 -20.58 2.47
CA ARG A 193 5.02 -19.30 1.77
C ARG A 193 4.82 -19.47 0.25
N ASP A 194 5.47 -20.47 -0.33
CA ASP A 194 5.38 -20.75 -1.76
C ASP A 194 3.97 -21.26 -2.13
N ALA A 195 3.41 -22.19 -1.34
CA ALA A 195 2.04 -22.65 -1.52
C ALA A 195 1.01 -21.52 -1.43
N PHE A 196 1.19 -20.57 -0.51
CA PHE A 196 0.31 -19.41 -0.40
C PHE A 196 0.39 -18.49 -1.62
N ARG A 197 1.58 -18.23 -2.13
CA ARG A 197 1.78 -17.40 -3.32
C ARG A 197 1.07 -17.98 -4.55
N ASP A 198 1.12 -19.32 -4.69
CA ASP A 198 0.45 -20.00 -5.79
C ASP A 198 -1.08 -20.06 -5.59
N TRP A 199 -1.52 -20.23 -4.34
CA TRP A 199 -2.92 -20.37 -4.00
C TRP A 199 -3.71 -19.07 -4.11
N ILE A 200 -3.15 -17.95 -3.63
CA ILE A 200 -3.86 -16.69 -3.44
C ILE A 200 -4.43 -16.13 -4.77
N TRP A 201 -3.73 -16.35 -5.87
CA TRP A 201 -4.11 -15.85 -7.19
C TRP A 201 -4.83 -16.88 -8.07
N ARG A 202 -5.00 -18.12 -7.60
CA ARG A 202 -5.59 -19.22 -8.41
C ARG A 202 -7.07 -18.99 -8.70
N ASP A 203 -7.83 -18.61 -7.70
CA ASP A 203 -9.26 -18.35 -7.82
C ASP A 203 -9.52 -16.98 -8.46
N PRO A 204 -10.35 -16.89 -9.54
CA PRO A 204 -10.59 -15.63 -10.25
C PRO A 204 -11.31 -14.57 -9.42
N ASP A 205 -12.29 -14.95 -8.58
CA ASP A 205 -13.10 -14.02 -7.81
C ASP A 205 -12.27 -13.44 -6.65
N ARG A 206 -11.50 -14.29 -5.96
CA ARG A 206 -10.54 -13.86 -4.96
C ARG A 206 -9.47 -12.94 -5.56
N ARG A 207 -8.92 -13.30 -6.72
CA ARG A 207 -7.95 -12.46 -7.44
C ARG A 207 -8.52 -11.09 -7.77
N HIS A 208 -9.72 -11.02 -8.32
CA HIS A 208 -10.38 -9.74 -8.63
C HIS A 208 -10.57 -8.89 -7.37
N THR A 209 -11.08 -9.48 -6.31
CA THR A 209 -11.31 -8.79 -5.03
C THR A 209 -10.01 -8.24 -4.43
N LEU A 210 -8.94 -9.03 -4.43
CA LEU A 210 -7.66 -8.61 -3.87
C LEU A 210 -6.96 -7.56 -4.73
N VAL A 211 -7.00 -7.68 -6.06
CA VAL A 211 -6.45 -6.66 -6.98
C VAL A 211 -7.16 -5.33 -6.79
N THR A 212 -8.48 -5.33 -6.75
CA THR A 212 -9.27 -4.12 -6.51
C THR A 212 -8.92 -3.49 -5.17
N ARG A 213 -8.93 -4.28 -4.10
CA ARG A 213 -8.59 -3.81 -2.75
C ARG A 213 -7.17 -3.24 -2.66
N TYR A 214 -6.21 -3.89 -3.29
CA TYR A 214 -4.82 -3.41 -3.30
C TYR A 214 -4.70 -2.06 -4.00
N ASN A 215 -5.29 -1.93 -5.19
CA ASN A 215 -5.28 -0.68 -5.94
C ASN A 215 -5.98 0.46 -5.19
N GLU A 216 -7.07 0.18 -4.49
CA GLU A 216 -7.74 1.17 -3.65
C GLU A 216 -6.90 1.64 -2.46
N LEU A 217 -6.17 0.73 -1.80
CA LEU A 217 -5.40 1.04 -0.59
C LEU A 217 -4.02 1.64 -0.90
N PHE A 218 -3.33 1.12 -1.92
CA PHE A 218 -1.91 1.40 -2.14
C PHE A 218 -1.60 2.06 -3.49
N ASN A 219 -2.55 2.06 -4.43
CA ASN A 219 -2.40 2.68 -5.75
C ASN A 219 -3.48 3.74 -5.97
N SER A 220 -3.76 4.54 -4.95
CA SER A 220 -4.82 5.55 -4.97
C SER A 220 -4.28 6.98 -5.09
N THR A 221 -2.96 7.15 -4.92
CA THR A 221 -2.33 8.46 -4.81
C THR A 221 -1.52 8.78 -6.05
N ARG A 222 -1.75 9.97 -6.60
CA ARG A 222 -0.91 10.57 -7.64
C ARG A 222 -0.06 11.68 -7.00
N PRO A 223 1.29 11.66 -7.17
CA PRO A 223 2.12 12.76 -6.69
C PRO A 223 1.76 14.05 -7.43
N ARG A 224 1.86 15.19 -6.74
CA ARG A 224 1.73 16.51 -7.37
C ARG A 224 2.94 16.74 -8.27
N GLU A 225 2.69 17.12 -9.51
CA GLU A 225 3.71 17.49 -10.48
C GLU A 225 3.83 19.01 -10.51
N TYR A 226 5.05 19.52 -10.50
CA TYR A 226 5.31 20.95 -10.53
C TYR A 226 5.99 21.30 -11.84
N ASP A 227 5.43 22.27 -12.56
CA ASP A 227 6.03 22.83 -13.78
C ASP A 227 6.69 24.18 -13.46
N GLY A 228 8.01 24.22 -13.54
CA GLY A 228 8.81 25.41 -13.33
C GLY A 228 9.18 26.15 -14.62
N SER A 229 8.63 25.76 -15.77
CA SER A 229 9.01 26.32 -17.08
C SER A 229 8.73 27.84 -17.22
N HIS A 230 7.79 28.34 -16.44
CA HIS A 230 7.39 29.75 -16.41
C HIS A 230 8.23 30.62 -15.47
N ILE A 231 9.09 30.01 -14.62
CA ILE A 231 9.87 30.73 -13.61
C ILE A 231 11.03 31.44 -14.31
N THR A 232 11.20 32.72 -14.00
CA THR A 232 12.30 33.56 -14.50
C THR A 232 13.06 34.13 -13.31
N PHE A 233 14.37 34.07 -13.34
CA PHE A 233 15.22 34.46 -12.22
C PHE A 233 15.84 35.85 -12.45
N ALA A 234 15.35 36.83 -11.69
CA ALA A 234 15.89 38.20 -11.77
C ALA A 234 17.29 38.22 -11.17
N GLY A 235 18.28 38.67 -11.96
CA GLY A 235 19.68 38.80 -11.52
C GLY A 235 20.53 37.51 -11.63
N MET A 236 19.96 36.42 -12.16
CA MET A 236 20.76 35.23 -12.50
C MET A 236 21.74 35.54 -13.65
N ASN A 237 22.94 34.97 -13.58
CA ASN A 237 23.91 35.05 -14.67
C ASN A 237 23.29 34.43 -15.96
N PRO A 238 23.16 35.18 -17.08
CA PRO A 238 22.52 34.72 -18.32
C PRO A 238 23.22 33.51 -18.98
N GLU A 239 24.45 33.21 -18.62
CA GLU A 239 25.18 32.03 -19.09
C GLU A 239 24.72 30.76 -18.42
N ILE A 240 24.09 30.87 -17.24
CA ILE A 240 23.57 29.72 -16.48
C ILE A 240 22.14 29.45 -16.93
N ARG A 241 21.89 28.22 -17.42
CA ARG A 241 20.55 27.75 -17.77
C ARG A 241 20.22 26.54 -16.92
N LEU A 242 19.17 26.66 -16.15
CA LEU A 242 18.64 25.52 -15.38
C LEU A 242 17.98 24.51 -16.32
N ARG A 243 18.14 23.24 -16.00
CA ARG A 243 17.49 22.13 -16.70
C ARG A 243 16.05 22.03 -16.23
N GLU A 244 15.18 21.37 -17.00
CA GLU A 244 13.77 21.18 -16.70
C GLU A 244 13.54 20.63 -15.28
N HIS A 245 14.22 19.54 -14.91
CA HIS A 245 14.09 18.98 -13.55
C HIS A 245 14.51 19.94 -12.43
N GLN A 246 15.45 20.86 -12.71
CA GLN A 246 15.88 21.88 -11.75
C GLN A 246 14.83 23.00 -11.62
N LEU A 247 14.23 23.42 -12.74
CA LEU A 247 13.10 24.35 -12.73
C LEU A 247 11.89 23.78 -11.98
N ASN A 248 11.56 22.51 -12.22
CA ASN A 248 10.48 21.81 -11.54
C ASN A 248 10.78 21.65 -10.04
N ALA A 249 12.04 21.42 -9.65
CA ALA A 249 12.45 21.40 -8.25
C ALA A 249 12.28 22.77 -7.56
N VAL A 250 12.62 23.85 -8.27
CA VAL A 250 12.38 25.22 -7.77
C VAL A 250 10.89 25.47 -7.60
N ALA A 251 10.06 25.14 -8.60
CA ALA A 251 8.61 25.23 -8.50
C ALA A 251 8.06 24.44 -7.30
N HIS A 252 8.59 23.24 -7.06
CA HIS A 252 8.22 22.42 -5.90
C HIS A 252 8.57 23.14 -4.57
N VAL A 253 9.70 23.79 -4.48
CA VAL A 253 10.08 24.56 -3.27
C VAL A 253 9.15 25.76 -3.08
N LEU A 254 8.83 26.48 -4.15
CA LEU A 254 8.00 27.70 -4.08
C LEU A 254 6.52 27.41 -3.77
N TYR A 255 5.97 26.38 -4.40
CA TYR A 255 4.51 26.11 -4.34
C TYR A 255 4.13 24.92 -3.45
N GLY A 256 5.08 24.04 -3.14
CA GLY A 256 4.82 22.83 -2.35
C GLY A 256 5.11 22.94 -0.86
N GLY A 257 5.75 24.01 -0.41
CA GLY A 257 6.15 24.20 0.99
C GLY A 257 7.40 23.38 1.35
N ASN A 258 7.36 22.58 2.42
CA ASN A 258 8.51 21.79 2.84
C ASN A 258 8.87 20.73 1.79
N THR A 259 10.05 20.84 1.19
CA THR A 259 10.46 20.04 0.05
C THR A 259 11.75 19.26 0.34
N LEU A 260 11.77 17.97 -0.04
CA LEU A 260 12.96 17.13 -0.04
C LEU A 260 13.50 16.98 -1.48
N LEU A 261 14.67 17.57 -1.75
CA LEU A 261 15.37 17.42 -3.03
C LEU A 261 16.21 16.14 -3.01
N ALA A 262 15.60 15.00 -3.30
CA ALA A 262 16.22 13.68 -3.30
C ALA A 262 16.83 13.28 -4.66
N HIS A 263 17.28 14.24 -5.45
CA HIS A 263 17.93 13.98 -6.74
C HIS A 263 19.29 13.27 -6.56
N GLU A 264 19.69 12.52 -7.57
CA GLU A 264 20.99 11.82 -7.58
C GLU A 264 22.18 12.78 -7.46
N VAL A 265 23.34 12.21 -7.10
CA VAL A 265 24.59 12.98 -7.04
C VAL A 265 24.95 13.48 -8.46
N GLY A 266 25.23 14.77 -8.57
CA GLY A 266 25.54 15.39 -9.89
C GLY A 266 24.34 16.00 -10.61
N ALA A 267 23.10 15.86 -10.11
CA ALA A 267 21.92 16.49 -10.70
C ALA A 267 21.90 18.04 -10.60
N GLY A 268 22.77 18.62 -9.78
CA GLY A 268 22.90 20.06 -9.64
C GLY A 268 22.01 20.66 -8.54
N LYS A 269 21.75 19.93 -7.46
CA LYS A 269 20.93 20.37 -6.30
C LYS A 269 21.32 21.75 -5.74
N THR A 270 22.61 22.10 -5.79
CA THR A 270 23.08 23.43 -5.34
C THR A 270 22.49 24.54 -6.21
N PHE A 271 22.37 24.35 -7.51
CA PHE A 271 21.71 25.31 -8.39
C PHE A 271 20.22 25.43 -8.08
N GLU A 272 19.54 24.31 -7.80
CA GLU A 272 18.13 24.29 -7.39
C GLU A 272 17.90 25.08 -6.11
N MET A 273 18.72 24.83 -5.07
CA MET A 273 18.63 25.54 -3.79
C MET A 273 18.92 27.04 -3.92
N VAL A 274 19.95 27.40 -4.70
CA VAL A 274 20.30 28.82 -4.91
C VAL A 274 19.21 29.52 -5.71
N ALA A 275 18.72 28.90 -6.79
CA ALA A 275 17.66 29.46 -7.61
C ALA A 275 16.35 29.64 -6.83
N ALA A 276 15.96 28.65 -6.00
CA ALA A 276 14.79 28.76 -5.14
C ALA A 276 14.92 29.83 -4.03
N ALA A 277 16.15 30.15 -3.61
CA ALA A 277 16.41 31.21 -2.63
C ALA A 277 16.46 32.61 -3.27
N MET A 278 16.53 32.71 -4.59
CA MET A 278 16.50 34.00 -5.35
C MET A 278 15.08 34.49 -5.61
N GLU A 279 14.10 33.59 -5.60
CA GLU A 279 12.66 33.86 -5.75
C GLU A 279 11.96 34.00 -4.37
#